data_bf2d8bc25a92ca0a1486a331c90ec2c3
#
_entry.id   bf2d8bc25a92ca0a1486a331c90ec2c3
#
_cell.length_a   1.000
_cell.length_b   1.000
_cell.length_c   1.000
_cell.angle_alpha   90.00
_cell.angle_beta   90.00
_cell.angle_gamma   90.00
#
_symmetry.space_group_name_H-M   'P 1'
#
loop_
_entity.id
_entity.type
_entity.pdbx_description
1 polymer ?
#
loop_
_entity_poly.entity_id
_entity_poly.type
_entity_poly.pdbx_seq_one_letter_code
_entity_poly.pdbx_strand_id
1 'polypeptide(L)'
;MIMMSIKFTNNIPFNKIYIHGLVRDAEGKKMSKSIGNVIDPLDVIDGITLDDLLKKRTSSLISEKQKSNVIKKTKKEFPNGIKEFGADALRFNFCAMASTGRDINFDLKRIEGYRNFCNKLWNASRFIMLTCDDYNYEENLSTTDATIFDKWIMYKLDYVISDFKKYSSTYRFDLMANSIYEFVWNEYCDWYLEIAKNNTSDTTKKFLIYSLIRILKICHPIIPFITEEIWSELSKNEFVSEDSLTNSSFPSQVRISKENDIDTRVTDIKEMIKKIRKTRTELGIHPKNKFKVEILINNKVLSQDILDNITLVNSLSGIELSIIKKEERESNDFIQLIDNKFSLFLYIKNMINIKDEINKIGKNILQLESVLKKIDSKLNNKSFIEKAPSEIINQNVSNRKKISNEILSLENLKSNLSD
;
A
#
# COMPACT_ATOMS: atom_id res chain seq x y z
N MET A 1 11.10 8.97 39.26
CA MET A 1 12.25 8.95 38.34
C MET A 1 13.10 10.20 38.49
N ILE A 2 12.61 11.44 38.21
CA ILE A 2 13.43 12.68 38.26
C ILE A 2 14.11 12.87 39.59
N MET A 3 13.41 12.82 40.74
CA MET A 3 14.00 12.98 42.07
C MET A 3 15.11 11.95 42.35
N MET A 4 14.89 10.68 41.97
CA MET A 4 15.89 9.64 42.17
C MET A 4 17.12 9.86 41.29
N SER A 5 16.90 10.23 40.01
CA SER A 5 18.04 10.51 39.12
C SER A 5 18.88 11.70 39.63
N ILE A 6 18.22 12.81 39.99
CA ILE A 6 18.93 13.97 40.54
C ILE A 6 19.72 13.57 41.82
N LYS A 7 19.11 12.78 42.72
CA LYS A 7 19.75 12.36 43.97
C LYS A 7 20.98 11.49 43.74
N PHE A 8 20.95 10.57 42.78
CA PHE A 8 22.04 9.59 42.60
C PHE A 8 23.03 9.95 41.50
N THR A 9 22.62 10.68 40.47
CA THR A 9 23.46 11.00 39.30
C THR A 9 23.69 12.48 39.09
N ASN A 10 23.00 13.33 39.85
CA ASN A 10 22.99 14.80 39.72
C ASN A 10 22.53 15.29 38.32
N ASN A 11 21.86 14.44 37.57
CA ASN A 11 21.39 14.74 36.22
C ASN A 11 19.88 14.50 36.07
N ILE A 12 19.26 15.25 35.18
CA ILE A 12 17.88 15.01 34.75
C ILE A 12 17.89 13.79 33.79
N PRO A 13 17.05 12.75 34.02
CA PRO A 13 17.14 11.49 33.27
C PRO A 13 16.65 11.58 31.83
N PHE A 14 15.92 12.63 31.46
CA PHE A 14 15.39 12.85 30.11
C PHE A 14 15.11 14.33 29.87
N ASN A 15 15.26 14.75 28.60
CA ASN A 15 15.02 16.14 28.18
C ASN A 15 13.67 16.33 27.46
N LYS A 16 13.02 15.23 27.05
CA LYS A 16 11.76 15.28 26.32
C LYS A 16 10.76 14.28 26.88
N ILE A 17 9.50 14.67 26.92
CA ILE A 17 8.36 13.85 27.34
C ILE A 17 7.42 13.74 26.17
N TYR A 18 7.21 12.49 25.70
CA TYR A 18 6.22 12.20 24.65
C TYR A 18 4.94 11.64 25.27
N ILE A 19 3.84 12.35 25.09
CA ILE A 19 2.51 11.95 25.60
C ILE A 19 1.77 11.27 24.44
N HIS A 20 1.58 9.96 24.57
CA HIS A 20 0.85 9.16 23.58
C HIS A 20 -0.57 8.84 24.05
N GLY A 21 -1.45 8.46 23.10
CA GLY A 21 -2.79 7.97 23.38
C GLY A 21 -2.81 6.61 24.09
N LEU A 22 -3.94 6.30 24.75
CA LEU A 22 -4.17 4.99 25.36
C LEU A 22 -4.68 3.99 24.31
N VAL A 23 -4.29 2.73 24.48
CA VAL A 23 -4.87 1.63 23.69
C VAL A 23 -6.20 1.24 24.30
N ARG A 24 -7.26 1.30 23.50
CA ARG A 24 -8.64 0.96 23.85
C ARG A 24 -9.11 -0.27 23.08
N ASP A 25 -10.17 -0.91 23.56
CA ASP A 25 -10.80 -2.01 22.82
C ASP A 25 -11.48 -1.51 21.52
N ALA A 26 -12.00 -2.43 20.72
CA ALA A 26 -12.67 -2.11 19.45
C ALA A 26 -13.90 -1.18 19.61
N GLU A 27 -14.51 -1.15 20.83
CA GLU A 27 -15.63 -0.27 21.16
C GLU A 27 -15.17 1.10 21.74
N GLY A 28 -13.86 1.35 21.80
CA GLY A 28 -13.28 2.58 22.37
C GLY A 28 -13.26 2.62 23.89
N LYS A 29 -13.48 1.50 24.59
CA LYS A 29 -13.44 1.44 26.06
C LYS A 29 -12.02 1.18 26.53
N LYS A 30 -11.66 1.72 27.69
CA LYS A 30 -10.39 1.42 28.36
C LYS A 30 -10.31 -0.07 28.68
N MET A 31 -9.21 -0.69 28.32
CA MET A 31 -8.95 -2.08 28.66
C MET A 31 -8.60 -2.24 30.14
N SER A 32 -9.25 -3.16 30.82
CA SER A 32 -8.89 -3.54 32.20
C SER A 32 -9.26 -5.00 32.50
N LYS A 33 -8.50 -5.62 33.40
CA LYS A 33 -8.74 -7.00 33.85
C LYS A 33 -10.10 -7.13 34.54
N SER A 34 -10.53 -6.11 35.28
CA SER A 34 -11.83 -6.07 35.98
C SER A 34 -13.05 -6.00 35.05
N ILE A 35 -12.88 -5.58 33.81
CA ILE A 35 -13.92 -5.56 32.77
C ILE A 35 -13.85 -6.83 31.89
N GLY A 36 -12.72 -7.52 31.87
CA GLY A 36 -12.50 -8.71 31.06
C GLY A 36 -12.34 -8.41 29.55
N ASN A 37 -11.93 -7.20 29.18
CA ASN A 37 -11.73 -6.78 27.79
C ASN A 37 -10.24 -6.60 27.40
N VAL A 38 -9.32 -7.03 28.25
CA VAL A 38 -7.89 -6.97 27.98
C VAL A 38 -7.52 -7.98 26.89
N ILE A 39 -6.71 -7.53 25.96
CA ILE A 39 -5.99 -8.37 25.00
C ILE A 39 -4.51 -8.28 25.34
N ASP A 40 -3.90 -9.42 25.62
CA ASP A 40 -2.48 -9.51 25.88
C ASP A 40 -1.72 -9.38 24.56
N PRO A 41 -0.70 -8.52 24.46
CA PRO A 41 0.15 -8.46 23.26
C PRO A 41 0.73 -9.80 22.82
N LEU A 42 1.10 -10.67 23.76
CA LEU A 42 1.61 -12.01 23.45
C LEU A 42 0.57 -12.89 22.77
N ASP A 43 -0.72 -12.76 23.15
CA ASP A 43 -1.80 -13.50 22.50
C ASP A 43 -2.02 -13.06 21.04
N VAL A 44 -1.59 -11.85 20.70
CA VAL A 44 -1.63 -11.33 19.32
C VAL A 44 -0.39 -11.76 18.54
N ILE A 45 0.76 -11.81 19.21
CA ILE A 45 2.04 -12.19 18.60
C ILE A 45 2.04 -13.68 18.26
N ASP A 46 1.73 -14.53 19.26
CA ASP A 46 1.88 -15.98 19.20
C ASP A 46 0.57 -16.70 18.84
N GLY A 47 -0.54 -15.96 18.89
CA GLY A 47 -1.88 -16.54 18.80
C GLY A 47 -2.37 -17.14 20.11
N ILE A 48 -3.69 -17.35 20.22
CA ILE A 48 -4.31 -17.99 21.37
C ILE A 48 -5.62 -18.69 20.95
N THR A 49 -5.87 -19.88 21.51
CA THR A 49 -7.14 -20.59 21.29
C THR A 49 -8.31 -19.87 21.97
N LEU A 50 -9.53 -20.12 21.48
CA LEU A 50 -10.72 -19.52 22.09
C LEU A 50 -10.86 -19.90 23.57
N ASP A 51 -10.61 -21.17 23.92
CA ASP A 51 -10.78 -21.67 25.28
C ASP A 51 -9.78 -21.02 26.25
N ASP A 52 -8.54 -20.83 25.85
CA ASP A 52 -7.53 -20.19 26.68
C ASP A 52 -7.75 -18.67 26.77
N LEU A 53 -8.23 -18.04 25.70
CA LEU A 53 -8.65 -16.64 25.71
C LEU A 53 -9.82 -16.41 26.69
N LEU A 54 -10.81 -17.31 26.69
CA LEU A 54 -11.93 -17.27 27.63
C LEU A 54 -11.46 -17.40 29.07
N LYS A 55 -10.59 -18.37 29.38
CA LYS A 55 -9.98 -18.53 30.71
C LYS A 55 -9.26 -17.24 31.14
N LYS A 56 -8.39 -16.70 30.28
CA LYS A 56 -7.62 -15.47 30.54
C LYS A 56 -8.53 -14.28 30.85
N ARG A 57 -9.56 -14.04 30.03
CA ARG A 57 -10.45 -12.89 30.15
C ARG A 57 -11.42 -12.99 31.33
N THR A 58 -11.71 -14.21 31.84
CA THR A 58 -12.66 -14.42 32.95
C THR A 58 -11.98 -14.65 34.29
N SER A 59 -10.68 -14.95 34.34
CA SER A 59 -9.94 -15.31 35.56
C SER A 59 -10.01 -14.27 36.69
N SER A 60 -10.06 -12.99 36.35
CA SER A 60 -10.10 -11.89 37.31
C SER A 60 -11.49 -11.40 37.66
N LEU A 61 -12.55 -12.04 37.11
CA LEU A 61 -13.94 -11.63 37.31
C LEU A 61 -14.56 -12.40 38.49
N ILE A 62 -15.18 -11.67 39.41
CA ILE A 62 -15.84 -12.25 40.60
C ILE A 62 -17.30 -12.63 40.29
N SER A 63 -18.01 -11.79 39.54
CA SER A 63 -19.44 -11.95 39.27
C SER A 63 -19.70 -12.96 38.14
N GLU A 64 -20.49 -13.98 38.38
CA GLU A 64 -20.90 -14.97 37.35
C GLU A 64 -21.68 -14.33 36.19
N LYS A 65 -22.46 -13.28 36.45
CA LYS A 65 -23.17 -12.51 35.43
C LYS A 65 -22.18 -11.78 34.50
N GLN A 66 -21.10 -11.22 35.06
CA GLN A 66 -20.05 -10.59 34.28
C GLN A 66 -19.29 -11.61 33.46
N LYS A 67 -18.91 -12.76 34.04
CA LYS A 67 -18.25 -13.87 33.31
C LYS A 67 -19.08 -14.30 32.11
N SER A 68 -20.38 -14.57 32.31
CA SER A 68 -21.29 -14.99 31.22
C SER A 68 -21.34 -13.96 30.08
N ASN A 69 -21.39 -12.65 30.41
CA ASN A 69 -21.40 -11.60 29.42
C ASN A 69 -20.06 -11.51 28.65
N VAL A 70 -18.92 -11.62 29.34
CA VAL A 70 -17.59 -11.63 28.72
C VAL A 70 -17.42 -12.84 27.82
N ILE A 71 -17.88 -14.03 28.24
CA ILE A 71 -17.85 -15.25 27.42
C ILE A 71 -18.63 -15.05 26.12
N LYS A 72 -19.88 -14.55 26.20
CA LYS A 72 -20.72 -14.30 25.02
C LYS A 72 -20.07 -13.29 24.07
N LYS A 73 -19.52 -12.19 24.60
CA LYS A 73 -18.85 -11.16 23.83
C LYS A 73 -17.59 -11.70 23.15
N THR A 74 -16.75 -12.42 23.92
CA THR A 74 -15.50 -13.00 23.39
C THR A 74 -15.76 -14.03 22.28
N LYS A 75 -16.75 -14.91 22.45
CA LYS A 75 -17.14 -15.88 21.39
C LYS A 75 -17.66 -15.19 20.13
N LYS A 76 -18.32 -14.03 20.24
CA LYS A 76 -18.79 -13.25 19.10
C LYS A 76 -17.64 -12.53 18.39
N GLU A 77 -16.71 -11.97 19.16
CA GLU A 77 -15.59 -11.17 18.66
C GLU A 77 -14.46 -12.04 18.11
N PHE A 78 -14.17 -13.15 18.77
CA PHE A 78 -13.07 -14.08 18.46
C PHE A 78 -13.58 -15.53 18.38
N PRO A 79 -14.40 -15.89 17.40
CA PRO A 79 -15.04 -17.22 17.34
C PRO A 79 -14.05 -18.39 17.29
N ASN A 80 -12.85 -18.15 16.75
CA ASN A 80 -11.76 -19.14 16.61
C ASN A 80 -10.51 -18.78 17.45
N GLY A 81 -10.65 -17.91 18.46
CA GLY A 81 -9.50 -17.33 19.16
C GLY A 81 -8.82 -16.22 18.35
N ILE A 82 -7.57 -15.97 18.66
CA ILE A 82 -6.73 -14.99 17.94
C ILE A 82 -5.63 -15.78 17.23
N LYS A 83 -5.50 -15.59 15.90
CA LYS A 83 -4.39 -16.17 15.15
C LYS A 83 -3.08 -15.43 15.44
N GLU A 84 -1.99 -16.11 15.22
CA GLU A 84 -0.64 -15.53 15.25
C GLU A 84 -0.47 -14.43 14.19
N PHE A 85 0.01 -13.26 14.61
CA PHE A 85 0.31 -12.14 13.71
C PHE A 85 1.79 -11.80 13.65
N GLY A 86 2.56 -12.18 14.68
CA GLY A 86 3.97 -11.84 14.83
C GLY A 86 4.20 -10.46 15.46
N ALA A 87 5.37 -10.29 16.04
CA ALA A 87 5.75 -9.07 16.75
C ALA A 87 5.84 -7.85 15.81
N ASP A 88 6.37 -8.02 14.61
CA ASP A 88 6.57 -6.94 13.65
C ASP A 88 5.25 -6.33 13.18
N ALA A 89 4.23 -7.16 12.91
CA ALA A 89 2.91 -6.67 12.52
C ALA A 89 2.27 -5.83 13.62
N LEU A 90 2.39 -6.25 14.88
CA LEU A 90 1.89 -5.51 16.03
C LEU A 90 2.66 -4.19 16.23
N ARG A 91 3.98 -4.20 16.12
CA ARG A 91 4.84 -3.01 16.20
C ARG A 91 4.49 -2.01 15.11
N PHE A 92 4.34 -2.47 13.87
CA PHE A 92 3.97 -1.61 12.75
C PHE A 92 2.58 -0.97 12.97
N ASN A 93 1.62 -1.76 13.45
CA ASN A 93 0.27 -1.24 13.76
C ASN A 93 0.32 -0.11 14.79
N PHE A 94 1.06 -0.30 15.90
CA PHE A 94 1.18 0.75 16.90
C PHE A 94 1.90 1.99 16.36
N CYS A 95 2.97 1.81 15.59
CA CYS A 95 3.67 2.93 14.96
C CYS A 95 2.75 3.72 14.02
N ALA A 96 2.01 3.04 13.16
CA ALA A 96 1.10 3.67 12.21
C ALA A 96 -0.12 4.36 12.84
N MET A 97 -0.46 4.01 14.08
CA MET A 97 -1.57 4.61 14.82
C MET A 97 -1.12 5.61 15.89
N ALA A 98 0.18 5.71 16.15
CA ALA A 98 0.74 6.58 17.18
C ALA A 98 0.71 8.05 16.74
N SER A 99 -0.45 8.68 16.89
CA SER A 99 -0.61 10.14 16.76
C SER A 99 -0.69 10.81 18.11
N THR A 100 -0.18 12.04 18.20
CA THR A 100 -0.20 12.82 19.45
C THR A 100 -1.64 13.06 19.92
N GLY A 101 -1.94 12.69 21.19
CA GLY A 101 -3.19 13.03 21.85
C GLY A 101 -4.44 12.25 21.42
N ARG A 102 -4.32 11.23 20.58
CA ARG A 102 -5.44 10.36 20.18
C ARG A 102 -5.29 8.96 20.75
N ASP A 103 -6.38 8.46 21.35
CA ASP A 103 -6.44 7.07 21.76
C ASP A 103 -6.47 6.12 20.56
N ILE A 104 -5.86 4.95 20.72
CA ILE A 104 -5.72 3.92 19.70
C ILE A 104 -6.81 2.88 19.92
N ASN A 105 -7.77 2.76 19.01
CA ASN A 105 -8.73 1.66 19.03
C ASN A 105 -8.08 0.43 18.42
N PHE A 106 -7.97 -0.63 19.22
CA PHE A 106 -7.34 -1.88 18.82
C PHE A 106 -8.21 -2.63 17.80
N ASP A 107 -7.61 -2.97 16.63
CA ASP A 107 -8.30 -3.68 15.54
C ASP A 107 -7.38 -4.74 14.92
N LEU A 108 -7.74 -6.02 15.09
CA LEU A 108 -6.98 -7.14 14.53
C LEU A 108 -6.91 -7.15 13.00
N LYS A 109 -7.92 -6.62 12.31
CA LYS A 109 -7.90 -6.53 10.84
C LYS A 109 -6.78 -5.64 10.33
N ARG A 110 -6.47 -4.57 11.06
CA ARG A 110 -5.33 -3.70 10.71
C ARG A 110 -4.01 -4.42 10.92
N ILE A 111 -3.88 -5.18 12.01
CA ILE A 111 -2.67 -5.96 12.28
C ILE A 111 -2.46 -7.02 11.19
N GLU A 112 -3.54 -7.68 10.73
CA GLU A 112 -3.47 -8.60 9.59
C GLU A 112 -2.95 -7.91 8.32
N GLY A 113 -3.35 -6.66 8.06
CA GLY A 113 -2.80 -5.85 6.97
C GLY A 113 -1.29 -5.65 7.09
N TYR A 114 -0.78 -5.36 8.28
CA TYR A 114 0.66 -5.21 8.50
C TYR A 114 1.44 -6.53 8.48
N ARG A 115 0.82 -7.64 8.90
CA ARG A 115 1.40 -8.97 8.68
C ARG A 115 1.55 -9.27 7.18
N ASN A 116 0.54 -8.93 6.38
CA ASN A 116 0.61 -9.07 4.93
C ASN A 116 1.70 -8.18 4.32
N PHE A 117 1.94 -6.98 4.89
CA PHE A 117 3.06 -6.12 4.52
C PHE A 117 4.42 -6.81 4.77
N CYS A 118 4.61 -7.39 5.94
CA CYS A 118 5.82 -8.17 6.25
C CYS A 118 6.01 -9.33 5.27
N ASN A 119 4.97 -10.10 5.00
CA ASN A 119 5.01 -11.20 4.03
C ASN A 119 5.34 -10.70 2.61
N LYS A 120 4.82 -9.53 2.22
CA LYS A 120 5.11 -8.94 0.91
C LYS A 120 6.57 -8.51 0.81
N LEU A 121 7.12 -7.90 1.86
CA LEU A 121 8.53 -7.54 1.93
C LEU A 121 9.44 -8.78 1.84
N TRP A 122 9.12 -9.84 2.57
CA TRP A 122 9.82 -11.12 2.49
C TRP A 122 9.84 -11.70 1.07
N ASN A 123 8.67 -11.77 0.44
CA ASN A 123 8.55 -12.29 -0.92
C ASN A 123 9.30 -11.42 -1.94
N ALA A 124 9.27 -10.10 -1.77
CA ALA A 124 10.03 -9.16 -2.58
C ALA A 124 11.54 -9.39 -2.45
N SER A 125 12.03 -9.59 -1.23
CA SER A 125 13.45 -9.86 -0.96
C SER A 125 13.89 -11.19 -1.56
N ARG A 126 13.08 -12.24 -1.42
CA ARG A 126 13.36 -13.55 -2.07
C ARG A 126 13.44 -13.43 -3.60
N PHE A 127 12.49 -12.70 -4.19
CA PHE A 127 12.52 -12.47 -5.65
C PHE A 127 13.82 -11.79 -6.08
N ILE A 128 14.26 -10.75 -5.34
CA ILE A 128 15.50 -10.01 -5.65
C ILE A 128 16.72 -10.93 -5.54
N MET A 129 16.85 -11.66 -4.43
CA MET A 129 17.96 -12.59 -4.23
C MET A 129 18.04 -13.63 -5.35
N LEU A 130 16.90 -14.23 -5.74
CA LEU A 130 16.86 -15.19 -6.85
C LEU A 130 17.17 -14.56 -8.21
N THR A 131 16.75 -13.31 -8.44
CA THR A 131 17.00 -12.60 -9.70
C THR A 131 18.45 -12.15 -9.82
N CYS A 132 19.11 -11.90 -8.70
CA CYS A 132 20.47 -11.38 -8.62
C CYS A 132 21.50 -12.42 -8.16
N ASP A 133 21.16 -13.70 -8.13
CA ASP A 133 22.02 -14.79 -7.63
C ASP A 133 23.37 -14.88 -8.37
N ASP A 134 23.38 -14.55 -9.64
CA ASP A 134 24.55 -14.53 -10.51
C ASP A 134 25.28 -13.17 -10.58
N TYR A 135 24.83 -12.16 -9.77
CA TYR A 135 25.32 -10.80 -9.84
C TYR A 135 26.31 -10.48 -8.72
N ASN A 136 27.53 -10.10 -9.06
CA ASN A 136 28.52 -9.61 -8.10
C ASN A 136 28.23 -8.14 -7.76
N TYR A 137 27.64 -7.91 -6.58
CA TYR A 137 27.18 -6.60 -6.18
C TYR A 137 28.31 -5.72 -5.60
N GLU A 138 28.41 -4.51 -6.10
CA GLU A 138 29.26 -3.46 -5.55
C GLU A 138 28.41 -2.22 -5.23
N GLU A 139 28.61 -1.60 -4.07
CA GLU A 139 27.78 -0.47 -3.59
C GLU A 139 27.98 0.84 -4.37
N ASN A 140 28.81 0.89 -5.41
CA ASN A 140 29.00 2.09 -6.23
C ASN A 140 27.80 2.26 -7.22
N LEU A 141 26.99 3.28 -7.09
CA LEU A 141 25.83 3.49 -7.97
C LEU A 141 26.17 4.45 -9.12
N SER A 142 26.28 3.91 -10.34
CA SER A 142 26.31 4.71 -11.57
C SER A 142 24.91 4.80 -12.18
N THR A 143 24.53 5.98 -12.67
CA THR A 143 23.21 6.19 -13.29
C THR A 143 23.27 6.23 -14.81
N THR A 144 24.44 5.98 -15.43
CA THR A 144 24.66 6.12 -16.86
C THR A 144 23.70 5.25 -17.68
N ASP A 145 23.56 3.97 -17.31
CA ASP A 145 22.73 3.00 -18.01
C ASP A 145 21.41 2.71 -17.27
N ALA A 146 21.08 3.55 -16.29
CA ALA A 146 19.87 3.39 -15.49
C ALA A 146 18.63 3.74 -16.31
N THR A 147 17.60 2.89 -16.26
CA THR A 147 16.30 3.17 -16.87
C THR A 147 15.60 4.32 -16.16
N ILE A 148 14.57 4.90 -16.81
CA ILE A 148 13.72 5.89 -16.17
C ILE A 148 13.08 5.36 -14.87
N PHE A 149 12.78 4.07 -14.80
CA PHE A 149 12.18 3.42 -13.63
C PHE A 149 13.18 3.20 -12.50
N ASP A 150 14.44 2.87 -12.83
CA ASP A 150 15.52 2.77 -11.83
C ASP A 150 15.77 4.13 -11.17
N LYS A 151 15.84 5.19 -11.97
CA LYS A 151 15.98 6.56 -11.48
C LYS A 151 14.76 7.01 -10.66
N TRP A 152 13.56 6.67 -11.12
CA TRP A 152 12.30 7.01 -10.44
C TRP A 152 12.17 6.35 -9.08
N ILE A 153 12.49 5.06 -8.95
CA ILE A 153 12.37 4.39 -7.65
C ILE A 153 13.36 4.94 -6.63
N MET A 154 14.55 5.33 -7.07
CA MET A 154 15.53 5.99 -6.20
C MET A 154 15.07 7.39 -5.79
N TYR A 155 14.48 8.15 -6.70
CA TYR A 155 13.85 9.44 -6.39
C TYR A 155 12.78 9.27 -5.30
N LYS A 156 11.88 8.28 -5.44
CA LYS A 156 10.86 7.97 -4.42
C LYS A 156 11.48 7.57 -3.08
N LEU A 157 12.51 6.73 -3.11
CA LEU A 157 13.21 6.29 -1.90
C LEU A 157 13.86 7.45 -1.15
N ASP A 158 14.47 8.40 -1.87
CA ASP A 158 15.06 9.61 -1.27
C ASP A 158 14.02 10.46 -0.53
N TYR A 159 12.80 10.57 -1.07
CA TYR A 159 11.70 11.23 -0.36
C TYR A 159 11.32 10.50 0.93
N VAL A 160 11.21 9.17 0.89
CA VAL A 160 10.88 8.37 2.09
C VAL A 160 11.97 8.50 3.16
N ILE A 161 13.25 8.49 2.77
CA ILE A 161 14.38 8.72 3.69
C ILE A 161 14.29 10.12 4.34
N SER A 162 13.93 11.14 3.55
CA SER A 162 13.72 12.49 4.04
C SER A 162 12.54 12.58 5.01
N ASP A 163 11.41 11.98 4.63
CA ASP A 163 10.20 11.91 5.43
C ASP A 163 10.43 11.17 6.74
N PHE A 164 11.16 10.05 6.70
CA PHE A 164 11.54 9.32 7.90
C PHE A 164 12.28 10.23 8.89
N LYS A 165 13.30 10.94 8.44
CA LYS A 165 14.09 11.87 9.28
C LYS A 165 13.21 12.98 9.85
N LYS A 166 12.37 13.59 9.02
CA LYS A 166 11.44 14.65 9.41
C LYS A 166 10.43 14.16 10.44
N TYR A 167 9.74 13.06 10.16
CA TYR A 167 8.67 12.56 11.01
C TYR A 167 9.19 11.93 12.30
N SER A 168 10.35 11.26 12.27
CA SER A 168 11.05 10.76 13.44
C SER A 168 11.42 11.90 14.39
N SER A 169 12.00 13.00 13.88
CA SER A 169 12.40 14.15 14.69
C SER A 169 11.22 14.91 15.32
N THR A 170 10.05 14.83 14.69
CA THR A 170 8.79 15.45 15.17
C THR A 170 7.86 14.48 15.89
N TYR A 171 8.30 13.25 16.14
CA TYR A 171 7.51 12.17 16.79
C TYR A 171 6.18 11.85 16.06
N ARG A 172 6.10 12.09 14.76
CA ARG A 172 4.97 11.72 13.91
C ARG A 172 5.18 10.32 13.34
N PHE A 173 5.22 9.33 14.25
CA PHE A 173 5.43 7.93 13.88
C PHE A 173 4.35 7.38 12.95
N ASP A 174 3.13 7.89 13.05
CA ASP A 174 2.02 7.61 12.15
C ASP A 174 2.35 7.96 10.69
N LEU A 175 2.86 9.17 10.45
CA LEU A 175 3.25 9.61 9.11
C LEU A 175 4.51 8.88 8.61
N MET A 176 5.46 8.60 9.51
CA MET A 176 6.66 7.84 9.18
C MET A 176 6.31 6.43 8.71
N ALA A 177 5.47 5.71 9.46
CA ALA A 177 5.04 4.35 9.10
C ALA A 177 4.21 4.34 7.81
N ASN A 178 3.32 5.31 7.62
CA ASN A 178 2.52 5.41 6.40
C ASN A 178 3.36 5.71 5.17
N SER A 179 4.37 6.60 5.26
CA SER A 179 5.29 6.89 4.15
C SER A 179 6.05 5.64 3.72
N ILE A 180 6.54 4.84 4.67
CA ILE A 180 7.21 3.56 4.38
C ILE A 180 6.23 2.58 3.73
N TYR A 181 5.02 2.43 4.29
CA TYR A 181 4.02 1.51 3.77
C TYR A 181 3.66 1.82 2.31
N GLU A 182 3.29 3.08 2.03
CA GLU A 182 2.93 3.53 0.70
C GLU A 182 4.06 3.30 -0.32
N PHE A 183 5.29 3.62 0.05
CA PHE A 183 6.42 3.41 -0.83
C PHE A 183 6.68 1.92 -1.09
N VAL A 184 6.82 1.12 -0.03
CA VAL A 184 7.19 -0.30 -0.18
C VAL A 184 6.09 -1.09 -0.86
N TRP A 185 4.83 -0.87 -0.44
CA TRP A 185 3.71 -1.63 -0.99
C TRP A 185 3.35 -1.18 -2.40
N ASN A 186 3.02 0.13 -2.57
CA ASN A 186 2.41 0.61 -3.80
C ASN A 186 3.43 0.97 -4.89
N GLU A 187 4.61 1.51 -4.52
CA GLU A 187 5.57 1.95 -5.52
C GLU A 187 6.62 0.87 -5.83
N TYR A 188 7.23 0.32 -4.78
CA TYR A 188 8.30 -0.65 -4.94
C TYR A 188 7.77 -2.02 -5.38
N CYS A 189 6.89 -2.65 -4.58
CA CYS A 189 6.43 -4.00 -4.86
C CYS A 189 5.43 -4.08 -6.04
N ASP A 190 4.44 -3.16 -6.09
CA ASP A 190 3.37 -3.24 -7.11
C ASP A 190 3.82 -2.73 -8.48
N TRP A 191 4.86 -1.88 -8.53
CA TRP A 191 5.31 -1.31 -9.79
C TRP A 191 6.77 -1.66 -10.10
N TYR A 192 7.71 -1.22 -9.28
CA TYR A 192 9.12 -1.35 -9.64
C TYR A 192 9.56 -2.81 -9.81
N LEU A 193 9.17 -3.70 -8.89
CA LEU A 193 9.48 -5.13 -9.03
C LEU A 193 8.81 -5.76 -10.25
N GLU A 194 7.56 -5.39 -10.55
CA GLU A 194 6.87 -5.90 -11.74
C GLU A 194 7.52 -5.40 -13.06
N ILE A 195 8.04 -4.18 -13.04
CA ILE A 195 8.82 -3.60 -14.13
C ILE A 195 10.15 -4.36 -14.28
N ALA A 196 10.86 -4.56 -13.18
CA ALA A 196 12.16 -5.24 -13.17
C ALA A 196 12.08 -6.69 -13.63
N LYS A 197 10.95 -7.39 -13.47
CA LYS A 197 10.74 -8.74 -14.03
C LYS A 197 10.90 -8.80 -15.54
N ASN A 198 10.67 -7.70 -16.24
CA ASN A 198 10.79 -7.61 -17.69
C ASN A 198 12.16 -7.06 -18.15
N ASN A 199 13.01 -6.64 -17.22
CA ASN A 199 14.35 -6.12 -17.49
C ASN A 199 15.33 -6.60 -16.41
N THR A 200 16.14 -7.58 -16.72
CA THR A 200 17.14 -8.20 -15.82
C THR A 200 18.57 -7.77 -16.17
N SER A 201 18.75 -6.54 -16.68
CA SER A 201 20.10 -6.00 -16.92
C SER A 201 20.88 -5.89 -15.61
N ASP A 202 22.20 -5.96 -15.66
CA ASP A 202 23.09 -5.82 -14.51
C ASP A 202 22.87 -4.49 -13.78
N THR A 203 22.57 -3.43 -14.53
CA THR A 203 22.19 -2.12 -13.95
C THR A 203 20.92 -2.26 -13.12
N THR A 204 19.85 -2.87 -13.65
CA THR A 204 18.60 -3.05 -12.90
C THR A 204 18.81 -3.98 -11.68
N LYS A 205 19.58 -5.07 -11.80
CA LYS A 205 19.96 -5.94 -10.67
C LYS A 205 20.64 -5.14 -9.56
N LYS A 206 21.56 -4.26 -9.91
CA LYS A 206 22.23 -3.36 -8.97
C LYS A 206 21.25 -2.46 -8.24
N PHE A 207 20.31 -1.83 -8.95
CA PHE A 207 19.28 -0.97 -8.35
C PHE A 207 18.32 -1.75 -7.45
N LEU A 208 17.99 -3.00 -7.78
CA LEU A 208 17.17 -3.88 -6.96
C LEU A 208 17.83 -4.16 -5.61
N ILE A 209 19.10 -4.58 -5.59
CA ILE A 209 19.85 -4.85 -4.35
C ILE A 209 20.03 -3.56 -3.55
N TYR A 210 20.48 -2.49 -4.21
CA TYR A 210 20.73 -1.21 -3.58
C TYR A 210 19.48 -0.61 -2.91
N SER A 211 18.33 -0.66 -3.58
CA SER A 211 17.07 -0.19 -3.00
C SER A 211 16.58 -1.09 -1.87
N LEU A 212 16.71 -2.42 -1.99
CA LEU A 212 16.33 -3.35 -0.93
C LEU A 212 17.11 -3.10 0.35
N ILE A 213 18.44 -2.97 0.27
CA ILE A 213 19.32 -2.64 1.42
C ILE A 213 18.80 -1.39 2.16
N ARG A 214 18.44 -0.35 1.42
CA ARG A 214 17.95 0.90 2.03
C ARG A 214 16.54 0.77 2.58
N ILE A 215 15.67 0.02 1.94
CA ILE A 215 14.33 -0.31 2.44
C ILE A 215 14.44 -1.05 3.78
N LEU A 216 15.33 -2.02 3.90
CA LEU A 216 15.54 -2.74 5.15
C LEU A 216 16.02 -1.78 6.25
N LYS A 217 16.97 -0.90 5.95
CA LYS A 217 17.48 0.10 6.89
C LYS A 217 16.41 1.06 7.41
N ILE A 218 15.49 1.53 6.56
CA ILE A 218 14.40 2.42 7.01
C ILE A 218 13.26 1.66 7.70
N CYS A 219 13.06 0.39 7.40
CA CYS A 219 12.03 -0.44 8.02
C CYS A 219 12.46 -0.97 9.39
N HIS A 220 13.75 -1.20 9.60
CA HIS A 220 14.30 -1.87 10.79
C HIS A 220 13.86 -1.26 12.13
N PRO A 221 13.79 0.06 12.33
CA PRO A 221 13.32 0.63 13.60
C PRO A 221 11.85 0.24 13.95
N ILE A 222 11.04 -0.08 12.95
CA ILE A 222 9.63 -0.44 13.14
C ILE A 222 9.45 -1.96 13.20
N ILE A 223 10.03 -2.68 12.24
CA ILE A 223 9.89 -4.14 12.05
C ILE A 223 11.25 -4.84 12.08
N PRO A 224 11.91 -4.88 13.25
CA PRO A 224 13.30 -5.33 13.34
C PRO A 224 13.51 -6.82 13.06
N PHE A 225 12.54 -7.69 13.38
CA PHE A 225 12.75 -9.14 13.28
C PHE A 225 12.83 -9.60 11.83
N ILE A 226 11.85 -9.25 11.00
CA ILE A 226 11.85 -9.65 9.59
C ILE A 226 12.99 -8.97 8.80
N THR A 227 13.30 -7.73 9.11
CA THR A 227 14.38 -7.02 8.41
C THR A 227 15.75 -7.58 8.75
N GLU A 228 15.99 -8.02 9.99
CA GLU A 228 17.22 -8.69 10.39
C GLU A 228 17.33 -10.07 9.73
N GLU A 229 16.24 -10.83 9.66
CA GLU A 229 16.23 -12.14 8.98
C GLU A 229 16.56 -11.99 7.49
N ILE A 230 15.95 -11.01 6.81
CA ILE A 230 16.27 -10.73 5.40
C ILE A 230 17.74 -10.28 5.26
N TRP A 231 18.24 -9.46 6.21
CA TRP A 231 19.63 -9.02 6.20
C TRP A 231 20.61 -10.18 6.32
N SER A 232 20.32 -11.14 7.20
CA SER A 232 21.11 -12.36 7.32
C SER A 232 21.18 -13.14 6.01
N GLU A 233 20.08 -13.23 5.27
CA GLU A 233 20.09 -13.86 3.94
C GLU A 233 20.88 -13.04 2.91
N LEU A 234 20.83 -11.70 2.95
CA LEU A 234 21.65 -10.85 2.09
C LEU A 234 23.15 -10.98 2.40
N SER A 235 23.51 -11.12 3.68
CA SER A 235 24.91 -11.35 4.11
C SER A 235 25.44 -12.70 3.62
N LYS A 236 24.63 -13.77 3.66
CA LYS A 236 24.99 -15.08 3.10
C LYS A 236 25.25 -15.05 1.59
N ASN A 237 24.55 -14.15 0.89
CA ASN A 237 24.72 -13.95 -0.57
C ASN A 237 25.77 -12.85 -0.89
N GLU A 238 26.55 -12.42 0.08
CA GLU A 238 27.63 -11.42 -0.06
C GLU A 238 27.17 -10.04 -0.59
N PHE A 239 25.86 -9.72 -0.45
CA PHE A 239 25.32 -8.42 -0.86
C PHE A 239 25.55 -7.32 0.17
N VAL A 240 25.86 -7.69 1.40
CA VAL A 240 26.19 -6.77 2.50
C VAL A 240 27.36 -7.34 3.30
N SER A 241 28.20 -6.45 3.85
CA SER A 241 29.39 -6.81 4.62
C SER A 241 29.15 -6.93 6.10
N GLU A 242 28.13 -6.23 6.62
CA GLU A 242 27.82 -6.25 8.06
C GLU A 242 26.96 -7.47 8.41
N ASP A 243 27.37 -8.18 9.47
CA ASP A 243 26.66 -9.37 9.96
C ASP A 243 25.25 -9.06 10.49
N SER A 244 25.01 -7.85 10.97
CA SER A 244 23.74 -7.41 11.53
C SER A 244 23.35 -6.03 11.04
N LEU A 245 22.07 -5.89 10.65
CA LEU A 245 21.47 -4.64 10.23
C LEU A 245 21.51 -3.57 11.33
N THR A 246 21.41 -3.97 12.59
CA THR A 246 21.49 -3.07 13.76
C THR A 246 22.80 -2.26 13.77
N ASN A 247 23.90 -2.83 13.28
CA ASN A 247 25.21 -2.17 13.24
C ASN A 247 25.40 -1.28 12.02
N SER A 248 24.49 -1.34 11.04
CA SER A 248 24.60 -0.56 9.80
C SER A 248 24.19 0.90 9.99
N SER A 249 24.79 1.79 9.20
CA SER A 249 24.43 3.21 9.19
C SER A 249 23.05 3.44 8.59
N PHE A 250 22.28 4.39 9.15
CA PHE A 250 21.02 4.84 8.55
C PHE A 250 21.28 5.44 7.16
N PRO A 251 20.45 5.13 6.15
CA PRO A 251 20.71 5.52 4.76
C PRO A 251 20.70 7.04 4.58
N SER A 252 21.64 7.52 3.76
CA SER A 252 21.64 8.88 3.23
C SER A 252 20.87 8.97 1.91
N GLN A 253 20.39 10.15 1.57
CA GLN A 253 19.81 10.41 0.26
C GLN A 253 20.89 10.33 -0.83
N VAL A 254 20.54 9.75 -1.96
CA VAL A 254 21.49 9.53 -3.08
C VAL A 254 21.50 10.70 -4.07
N ARG A 255 20.42 11.47 -4.14
CA ARG A 255 20.24 12.61 -5.06
C ARG A 255 20.61 12.29 -6.51
N ILE A 256 20.08 11.16 -7.00
CA ILE A 256 20.46 10.57 -8.31
C ILE A 256 20.17 11.48 -9.49
N SER A 257 19.10 12.27 -9.47
CA SER A 257 18.85 13.21 -10.55
C SER A 257 18.15 14.46 -10.07
N LYS A 258 18.52 15.59 -10.71
CA LYS A 258 17.77 16.85 -10.66
C LYS A 258 16.66 16.89 -11.73
N GLU A 259 16.29 15.75 -12.33
CA GLU A 259 15.18 15.68 -13.26
C GLU A 259 13.89 15.85 -12.47
N ASN A 260 13.44 17.09 -12.32
CA ASN A 260 12.28 17.49 -11.52
C ASN A 260 10.96 16.89 -12.04
N ASP A 261 10.95 16.26 -13.21
CA ASP A 261 9.75 15.72 -13.89
C ASP A 261 9.67 14.19 -13.90
N ILE A 262 10.68 13.47 -13.41
CA ILE A 262 10.76 12.01 -13.48
C ILE A 262 9.52 11.31 -12.84
N ASP A 263 9.05 11.82 -11.71
CA ASP A 263 7.86 11.29 -11.04
C ASP A 263 6.59 11.49 -11.87
N THR A 264 6.48 12.65 -12.53
CA THR A 264 5.36 12.95 -13.43
C THR A 264 5.37 12.02 -14.65
N ARG A 265 6.52 11.84 -15.29
CA ARG A 265 6.71 11.00 -16.47
C ARG A 265 6.35 9.55 -16.19
N VAL A 266 6.86 8.97 -15.12
CA VAL A 266 6.53 7.58 -14.73
C VAL A 266 5.06 7.47 -14.27
N THR A 267 4.53 8.47 -13.57
CA THR A 267 3.12 8.48 -13.18
C THR A 267 2.21 8.46 -14.39
N ASP A 268 2.53 9.19 -15.47
CA ASP A 268 1.75 9.22 -16.71
C ASP A 268 1.69 7.83 -17.38
N ILE A 269 2.84 7.13 -17.43
CA ILE A 269 2.89 5.75 -17.93
C ILE A 269 2.06 4.82 -17.05
N LYS A 270 2.17 4.93 -15.72
CA LYS A 270 1.38 4.14 -14.76
C LYS A 270 -0.12 4.39 -14.91
N GLU A 271 -0.55 5.62 -15.09
CA GLU A 271 -1.94 5.98 -15.30
C GLU A 271 -2.50 5.38 -16.59
N MET A 272 -1.74 5.43 -17.68
CA MET A 272 -2.09 4.77 -18.93
C MET A 272 -2.30 3.26 -18.75
N ILE A 273 -1.33 2.58 -18.14
CA ILE A 273 -1.40 1.14 -17.87
C ILE A 273 -2.62 0.82 -16.98
N LYS A 274 -2.85 1.61 -15.93
CA LYS A 274 -4.01 1.45 -15.03
C LYS A 274 -5.33 1.58 -15.77
N LYS A 275 -5.47 2.55 -16.67
CA LYS A 275 -6.68 2.73 -17.48
C LYS A 275 -6.95 1.51 -18.37
N ILE A 276 -5.93 1.03 -19.07
CA ILE A 276 -6.06 -0.16 -19.92
C ILE A 276 -6.45 -1.39 -19.08
N ARG A 277 -5.77 -1.63 -17.95
CA ARG A 277 -6.09 -2.74 -17.04
C ARG A 277 -7.51 -2.64 -16.47
N LYS A 278 -7.94 -1.42 -16.09
CA LYS A 278 -9.29 -1.16 -15.58
C LYS A 278 -10.34 -1.50 -16.63
N THR A 279 -10.21 -0.99 -17.85
CA THR A 279 -11.13 -1.26 -18.95
C THR A 279 -11.17 -2.76 -19.30
N ARG A 280 -10.01 -3.43 -19.32
CA ARG A 280 -9.94 -4.89 -19.50
C ARG A 280 -10.77 -5.63 -18.45
N THR A 281 -10.64 -5.25 -17.17
CA THR A 281 -11.37 -5.88 -16.06
C THR A 281 -12.87 -5.60 -16.16
N GLU A 282 -13.25 -4.38 -16.46
CA GLU A 282 -14.65 -3.95 -16.60
C GLU A 282 -15.35 -4.71 -17.75
N LEU A 283 -14.63 -5.00 -18.81
CA LEU A 283 -15.13 -5.75 -19.97
C LEU A 283 -14.92 -7.26 -19.90
N GLY A 284 -14.45 -7.78 -18.77
CA GLY A 284 -14.23 -9.21 -18.55
C GLY A 284 -13.23 -9.87 -19.51
N ILE A 285 -12.32 -9.09 -20.10
CA ILE A 285 -11.30 -9.62 -21.04
C ILE A 285 -10.22 -10.35 -20.25
N HIS A 286 -10.05 -11.64 -20.55
CA HIS A 286 -9.07 -12.48 -19.86
C HIS A 286 -7.64 -11.95 -20.05
N PRO A 287 -6.78 -11.94 -19.00
CA PRO A 287 -5.41 -11.41 -19.07
C PRO A 287 -4.52 -11.99 -20.17
N LYS A 288 -4.75 -13.24 -20.58
CA LYS A 288 -3.99 -13.90 -21.68
C LYS A 288 -4.37 -13.39 -23.07
N ASN A 289 -5.53 -12.76 -23.22
CA ASN A 289 -5.99 -12.27 -24.53
C ASN A 289 -5.41 -10.89 -24.80
N LYS A 290 -4.38 -10.82 -25.65
CA LYS A 290 -3.81 -9.54 -26.11
C LYS A 290 -4.75 -8.89 -27.12
N PHE A 291 -4.77 -7.57 -27.16
CA PHE A 291 -5.48 -6.78 -28.15
C PHE A 291 -4.65 -5.56 -28.57
N LYS A 292 -4.93 -5.08 -29.77
CA LYS A 292 -4.28 -3.89 -30.32
C LYS A 292 -4.80 -2.64 -29.62
N VAL A 293 -3.87 -1.73 -29.29
CA VAL A 293 -4.16 -0.39 -28.77
C VAL A 293 -3.37 0.62 -29.57
N GLU A 294 -4.04 1.62 -30.06
CA GLU A 294 -3.39 2.78 -30.65
C GLU A 294 -3.44 3.94 -29.66
N ILE A 295 -2.38 4.70 -29.57
CA ILE A 295 -2.29 5.85 -28.66
C ILE A 295 -1.93 7.13 -29.44
N LEU A 296 -2.68 8.18 -29.18
CA LEU A 296 -2.40 9.53 -29.65
C LEU A 296 -1.87 10.36 -28.47
N ILE A 297 -0.66 10.91 -28.62
CA ILE A 297 0.00 11.68 -27.57
C ILE A 297 0.48 12.99 -28.16
N ASN A 298 0.14 14.11 -27.49
CA ASN A 298 0.59 15.43 -27.90
C ASN A 298 1.92 15.82 -27.26
N ASN A 299 2.32 15.18 -26.15
CA ASN A 299 3.56 15.45 -25.43
C ASN A 299 4.70 14.58 -26.02
N LYS A 300 5.71 15.24 -26.61
CA LYS A 300 6.86 14.54 -27.22
C LYS A 300 7.68 13.73 -26.23
N VAL A 301 7.84 14.22 -24.98
CA VAL A 301 8.61 13.53 -23.94
C VAL A 301 7.90 12.24 -23.54
N LEU A 302 6.59 12.30 -23.25
CA LEU A 302 5.80 11.12 -22.92
C LEU A 302 5.77 10.12 -24.09
N SER A 303 5.67 10.60 -25.32
CA SER A 303 5.73 9.75 -26.52
C SER A 303 7.05 8.99 -26.61
N GLN A 304 8.18 9.65 -26.35
CA GLN A 304 9.49 9.03 -26.36
C GLN A 304 9.65 8.03 -25.20
N ASP A 305 9.22 8.39 -23.99
CA ASP A 305 9.26 7.49 -22.82
C ASP A 305 8.47 6.20 -23.06
N ILE A 306 7.32 6.28 -23.72
CA ILE A 306 6.53 5.10 -24.08
C ILE A 306 7.19 4.29 -25.17
N LEU A 307 7.78 4.92 -26.20
CA LEU A 307 8.51 4.22 -27.25
C LEU A 307 9.71 3.46 -26.71
N ASP A 308 10.50 4.10 -25.87
CA ASP A 308 11.69 3.49 -25.25
C ASP A 308 11.32 2.31 -24.34
N ASN A 309 10.09 2.26 -23.84
CA ASN A 309 9.58 1.23 -22.93
C ASN A 309 8.39 0.43 -23.49
N ILE A 310 8.20 0.40 -24.81
CA ILE A 310 6.99 -0.17 -25.42
C ILE A 310 6.80 -1.65 -25.09
N THR A 311 7.87 -2.43 -25.09
CA THR A 311 7.84 -3.86 -24.74
C THR A 311 7.36 -4.08 -23.32
N LEU A 312 7.83 -3.26 -22.38
CA LEU A 312 7.41 -3.26 -20.98
C LEU A 312 5.93 -2.88 -20.83
N VAL A 313 5.51 -1.80 -21.48
CA VAL A 313 4.11 -1.35 -21.47
C VAL A 313 3.19 -2.44 -22.02
N ASN A 314 3.55 -3.07 -23.12
CA ASN A 314 2.82 -4.18 -23.71
C ASN A 314 2.70 -5.37 -22.76
N SER A 315 3.82 -5.76 -22.13
CA SER A 315 3.85 -6.85 -21.16
C SER A 315 2.94 -6.56 -19.95
N LEU A 316 3.10 -5.38 -19.33
CA LEU A 316 2.36 -5.00 -18.14
C LEU A 316 0.86 -4.80 -18.40
N SER A 317 0.47 -4.38 -19.59
CA SER A 317 -0.94 -4.13 -19.95
C SER A 317 -1.61 -5.32 -20.64
N GLY A 318 -0.81 -6.26 -21.18
CA GLY A 318 -1.28 -7.39 -21.99
C GLY A 318 -1.85 -6.93 -23.33
N ILE A 319 -1.21 -5.98 -23.99
CA ILE A 319 -1.66 -5.37 -25.25
C ILE A 319 -0.55 -5.39 -26.30
N GLU A 320 -0.90 -4.94 -27.49
CA GLU A 320 0.03 -4.58 -28.56
C GLU A 320 -0.18 -3.09 -28.87
N LEU A 321 0.73 -2.25 -28.31
CA LEU A 321 0.64 -0.80 -28.41
C LEU A 321 1.34 -0.27 -29.66
N SER A 322 0.70 0.65 -30.35
CA SER A 322 1.31 1.49 -31.39
C SER A 322 1.00 2.97 -31.14
N ILE A 323 1.97 3.84 -31.42
CA ILE A 323 1.79 5.27 -31.35
C ILE A 323 1.40 5.77 -32.74
N ILE A 324 0.28 6.50 -32.80
CA ILE A 324 -0.24 7.04 -34.08
C ILE A 324 -0.23 8.56 -34.10
N LYS A 325 -0.19 9.12 -35.31
CA LYS A 325 -0.51 10.51 -35.57
C LYS A 325 -2.01 10.64 -35.86
N LYS A 326 -2.57 11.82 -35.66
CA LYS A 326 -4.01 12.09 -35.74
C LYS A 326 -4.68 11.65 -37.06
N GLU A 327 -3.89 11.52 -38.13
CA GLU A 327 -4.33 11.27 -39.50
C GLU A 327 -4.16 9.81 -39.97
N GLU A 328 -3.58 8.91 -39.13
CA GLU A 328 -3.12 7.58 -39.53
C GLU A 328 -3.94 6.43 -38.90
N ARG A 329 -5.27 6.58 -38.73
CA ARG A 329 -6.06 5.50 -38.12
C ARG A 329 -6.39 4.38 -39.13
N GLU A 330 -6.17 3.14 -38.72
CA GLU A 330 -6.41 1.98 -39.60
C GLU A 330 -7.89 1.55 -39.69
N SER A 331 -8.71 1.82 -38.65
CA SER A 331 -10.10 1.39 -38.56
C SER A 331 -10.90 2.26 -37.59
N ASN A 332 -12.21 2.33 -37.74
CA ASN A 332 -13.13 3.00 -36.81
C ASN A 332 -13.76 2.03 -35.78
N ASP A 333 -13.33 0.76 -35.76
CA ASP A 333 -13.88 -0.26 -34.86
C ASP A 333 -13.12 -0.36 -33.53
N PHE A 334 -13.11 0.70 -32.75
CA PHE A 334 -12.42 0.81 -31.47
C PHE A 334 -13.31 1.37 -30.35
N ILE A 335 -12.87 1.22 -29.11
CA ILE A 335 -13.36 1.97 -27.95
C ILE A 335 -12.35 3.06 -27.63
N GLN A 336 -12.80 4.30 -27.54
CA GLN A 336 -11.93 5.43 -27.24
C GLN A 336 -11.94 5.75 -25.74
N LEU A 337 -10.76 5.86 -25.14
CA LEU A 337 -10.57 6.38 -23.79
C LEU A 337 -9.80 7.70 -23.86
N ILE A 338 -10.44 8.78 -23.48
CA ILE A 338 -9.86 10.12 -23.51
C ILE A 338 -9.26 10.47 -22.15
N ASP A 339 -8.05 11.00 -22.17
CA ASP A 339 -7.40 11.62 -21.04
C ASP A 339 -6.83 12.99 -21.44
N ASN A 340 -6.49 13.83 -20.48
CA ASN A 340 -5.91 15.14 -20.76
C ASN A 340 -4.53 15.07 -21.45
N LYS A 341 -3.81 13.96 -21.29
CA LYS A 341 -2.42 13.77 -21.77
C LYS A 341 -2.34 12.90 -23.01
N PHE A 342 -3.29 11.98 -23.19
CA PHE A 342 -3.32 11.01 -24.27
C PHE A 342 -4.76 10.56 -24.61
N SER A 343 -4.94 10.02 -25.81
CA SER A 343 -6.16 9.29 -26.19
C SER A 343 -5.78 7.86 -26.57
N LEU A 344 -6.50 6.87 -26.01
CA LEU A 344 -6.32 5.46 -26.31
C LEU A 344 -7.46 4.97 -27.18
N PHE A 345 -7.15 4.20 -28.21
CA PHE A 345 -8.09 3.54 -29.11
C PHE A 345 -7.90 2.02 -28.97
N LEU A 346 -8.85 1.35 -28.34
CA LEU A 346 -8.78 -0.07 -27.99
C LEU A 346 -9.58 -0.88 -29.01
N TYR A 347 -8.93 -1.76 -29.78
CA TYR A 347 -9.55 -2.64 -30.76
C TYR A 347 -10.03 -3.93 -30.10
N ILE A 348 -11.13 -3.86 -29.36
CA ILE A 348 -11.66 -4.96 -28.54
C ILE A 348 -13.11 -5.33 -28.85
N LYS A 349 -13.78 -4.63 -29.77
CA LYS A 349 -15.21 -4.88 -30.10
C LYS A 349 -15.45 -6.34 -30.56
N ASN A 350 -14.50 -6.93 -31.28
CA ASN A 350 -14.56 -8.32 -31.74
C ASN A 350 -14.29 -9.37 -30.62
N MET A 351 -13.85 -8.94 -29.44
CA MET A 351 -13.50 -9.84 -28.31
C MET A 351 -14.61 -9.93 -27.28
N ILE A 352 -15.65 -9.11 -27.39
CA ILE A 352 -16.74 -8.99 -26.43
C ILE A 352 -18.08 -9.11 -27.14
N ASN A 353 -19.08 -9.68 -26.46
CA ASN A 353 -20.45 -9.56 -26.90
C ASN A 353 -20.99 -8.20 -26.44
N ILE A 354 -20.96 -7.23 -27.34
CA ILE A 354 -21.30 -5.83 -27.06
C ILE A 354 -22.69 -5.71 -26.39
N LYS A 355 -23.70 -6.45 -26.90
CA LYS A 355 -25.05 -6.40 -26.33
C LYS A 355 -25.13 -6.90 -24.89
N ASP A 356 -24.43 -8.01 -24.59
CA ASP A 356 -24.40 -8.57 -23.25
C ASP A 356 -23.64 -7.65 -22.30
N GLU A 357 -22.56 -7.03 -22.79
CA GLU A 357 -21.73 -6.14 -21.97
C GLU A 357 -22.43 -4.81 -21.67
N ILE A 358 -23.10 -4.20 -22.63
CA ILE A 358 -23.99 -3.03 -22.42
C ILE A 358 -25.05 -3.33 -21.36
N ASN A 359 -25.66 -4.53 -21.43
CA ASN A 359 -26.66 -4.96 -20.44
C ASN A 359 -26.04 -5.13 -19.03
N LYS A 360 -24.85 -5.72 -18.92
CA LYS A 360 -24.17 -5.87 -17.64
C LYS A 360 -23.78 -4.51 -17.05
N ILE A 361 -23.19 -3.63 -17.87
CA ILE A 361 -22.83 -2.27 -17.46
C ILE A 361 -24.09 -1.53 -17.00
N GLY A 362 -25.18 -1.63 -17.74
CA GLY A 362 -26.46 -1.02 -17.36
C GLY A 362 -26.98 -1.52 -16.00
N LYS A 363 -26.90 -2.83 -15.72
CA LYS A 363 -27.25 -3.39 -14.40
C LYS A 363 -26.36 -2.88 -13.29
N ASN A 364 -25.05 -2.77 -13.53
CA ASN A 364 -24.09 -2.25 -12.55
C ASN A 364 -24.37 -0.77 -12.24
N ILE A 365 -24.64 0.05 -13.25
CA ILE A 365 -25.04 1.45 -13.08
C ILE A 365 -26.26 1.55 -12.16
N LEU A 366 -27.33 0.80 -12.45
CA LEU A 366 -28.55 0.78 -11.64
C LEU A 366 -28.29 0.36 -10.18
N GLN A 367 -27.40 -0.60 -9.95
CA GLN A 367 -27.00 -1.00 -8.59
C GLN A 367 -26.26 0.12 -7.86
N LEU A 368 -25.29 0.75 -8.51
CA LEU A 368 -24.52 1.88 -7.95
C LEU A 368 -25.40 3.09 -7.68
N GLU A 369 -26.33 3.42 -8.58
CA GLU A 369 -27.34 4.48 -8.36
C GLU A 369 -28.22 4.19 -7.15
N SER A 370 -28.63 2.92 -6.93
CA SER A 370 -29.38 2.52 -5.75
C SER A 370 -28.57 2.75 -4.47
N VAL A 371 -27.26 2.43 -4.48
CA VAL A 371 -26.35 2.70 -3.34
C VAL A 371 -26.17 4.20 -3.14
N LEU A 372 -25.97 4.95 -4.22
CA LEU A 372 -25.82 6.40 -4.19
C LEU A 372 -27.05 7.07 -3.56
N LYS A 373 -28.26 6.69 -3.99
CA LYS A 373 -29.51 7.17 -3.38
C LYS A 373 -29.60 6.91 -1.88
N LYS A 374 -29.15 5.75 -1.42
CA LYS A 374 -29.09 5.43 0.03
C LYS A 374 -28.12 6.33 0.79
N ILE A 375 -26.96 6.63 0.19
CA ILE A 375 -25.97 7.54 0.78
C ILE A 375 -26.52 8.97 0.80
N ASP A 376 -27.10 9.43 -0.31
CA ASP A 376 -27.71 10.75 -0.41
C ASP A 376 -28.86 10.94 0.60
N SER A 377 -29.70 9.91 0.76
CA SER A 377 -30.76 9.91 1.79
C SER A 377 -30.21 10.06 3.20
N LYS A 378 -29.07 9.41 3.51
CA LYS A 378 -28.38 9.57 4.81
C LYS A 378 -27.78 10.96 4.97
N LEU A 379 -27.11 11.48 3.93
CA LEU A 379 -26.47 12.81 3.98
C LEU A 379 -27.49 13.95 3.96
N ASN A 380 -28.71 13.74 3.44
CA ASN A 380 -29.80 14.71 3.46
C ASN A 380 -30.63 14.66 4.77
N ASN A 381 -30.44 13.64 5.60
CA ASN A 381 -31.16 13.51 6.87
C ASN A 381 -30.52 14.39 7.95
N LYS A 382 -31.17 15.49 8.33
CA LYS A 382 -30.72 16.44 9.34
C LYS A 382 -30.35 15.75 10.68
N SER A 383 -31.18 14.80 11.11
CA SER A 383 -30.95 14.09 12.39
C SER A 383 -29.73 13.18 12.33
N PHE A 384 -29.35 12.68 11.16
CA PHE A 384 -28.13 11.92 10.96
C PHE A 384 -26.90 12.82 11.00
N ILE A 385 -26.93 13.97 10.31
CA ILE A 385 -25.83 14.93 10.27
C ILE A 385 -25.53 15.50 11.68
N GLU A 386 -26.57 15.77 12.46
CA GLU A 386 -26.44 16.32 13.81
C GLU A 386 -25.93 15.31 14.85
N LYS A 387 -26.22 14.01 14.68
CA LYS A 387 -25.93 12.95 15.67
C LYS A 387 -24.77 12.04 15.28
N ALA A 388 -24.40 11.95 14.00
CA ALA A 388 -23.34 11.08 13.57
C ALA A 388 -21.95 11.70 13.79
N PRO A 389 -20.93 10.90 14.18
CA PRO A 389 -19.55 11.35 14.26
C PRO A 389 -19.09 11.93 12.92
N SER A 390 -18.29 13.00 12.96
CA SER A 390 -17.76 13.68 11.78
C SER A 390 -16.99 12.73 10.83
N GLU A 391 -16.33 11.72 11.38
CA GLU A 391 -15.64 10.68 10.61
C GLU A 391 -16.59 9.87 9.72
N ILE A 392 -17.76 9.51 10.23
CA ILE A 392 -18.79 8.76 9.48
C ILE A 392 -19.40 9.63 8.38
N ILE A 393 -19.61 10.90 8.65
CA ILE A 393 -20.11 11.86 7.64
C ILE A 393 -19.08 12.01 6.53
N ASN A 394 -17.82 12.27 6.88
CA ASN A 394 -16.72 12.40 5.90
C ASN A 394 -16.52 11.12 5.07
N GLN A 395 -16.66 9.95 5.68
CA GLN A 395 -16.60 8.67 4.98
C GLN A 395 -17.75 8.51 3.98
N ASN A 396 -18.97 8.90 4.35
CA ASN A 396 -20.12 8.87 3.43
C ASN A 396 -19.94 9.87 2.28
N VAL A 397 -19.43 11.07 2.54
CA VAL A 397 -19.12 12.07 1.48
C VAL A 397 -18.04 11.54 0.53
N SER A 398 -16.98 10.93 1.06
CA SER A 398 -15.93 10.31 0.23
C SER A 398 -16.47 9.15 -0.61
N ASN A 399 -17.29 8.28 -0.03
CA ASN A 399 -17.92 7.16 -0.73
C ASN A 399 -18.90 7.65 -1.82
N ARG A 400 -19.68 8.69 -1.52
CA ARG A 400 -20.55 9.35 -2.50
C ARG A 400 -19.78 9.79 -3.73
N LYS A 401 -18.66 10.51 -3.53
CA LYS A 401 -17.80 10.99 -4.62
C LYS A 401 -17.20 9.84 -5.43
N LYS A 402 -16.75 8.78 -4.77
CA LYS A 402 -16.21 7.59 -5.45
C LYS A 402 -17.26 6.91 -6.34
N ILE A 403 -18.45 6.66 -5.79
CA ILE A 403 -19.54 6.00 -6.53
C ILE A 403 -20.04 6.87 -7.70
N SER A 404 -20.16 8.18 -7.50
CA SER A 404 -20.54 9.11 -8.57
C SER A 404 -19.54 9.09 -9.72
N ASN A 405 -18.23 9.09 -9.42
CA ASN A 405 -17.18 9.00 -10.44
C ASN A 405 -17.17 7.63 -11.15
N GLU A 406 -17.52 6.55 -10.44
CA GLU A 406 -17.62 5.21 -11.01
C GLU A 406 -18.80 5.10 -11.95
N ILE A 407 -19.96 5.64 -11.59
CA ILE A 407 -21.14 5.71 -12.47
C ILE A 407 -20.78 6.47 -13.75
N LEU A 408 -20.20 7.66 -13.66
CA LEU A 408 -19.79 8.46 -14.80
C LEU A 408 -18.80 7.70 -15.72
N SER A 409 -17.87 6.96 -15.15
CA SER A 409 -16.92 6.13 -15.91
C SER A 409 -17.64 5.03 -16.69
N LEU A 410 -18.61 4.35 -16.04
CA LEU A 410 -19.40 3.28 -16.66
C LEU A 410 -20.38 3.81 -17.74
N GLU A 411 -20.97 4.98 -17.55
CA GLU A 411 -21.80 5.65 -18.53
C GLU A 411 -21.00 6.00 -19.80
N ASN A 412 -19.81 6.58 -19.62
CA ASN A 412 -18.90 6.87 -20.74
C ASN A 412 -18.49 5.60 -21.49
N LEU A 413 -18.19 4.52 -20.75
CA LEU A 413 -17.84 3.22 -21.35
C LEU A 413 -19.04 2.65 -22.14
N LYS A 414 -20.25 2.74 -21.58
CA LYS A 414 -21.48 2.29 -22.23
C LYS A 414 -21.76 3.06 -23.51
N SER A 415 -21.58 4.39 -23.52
CA SER A 415 -21.71 5.24 -24.70
C SER A 415 -20.72 4.81 -25.79
N ASN A 416 -19.44 4.65 -25.44
CA ASN A 416 -18.38 4.24 -26.37
C ASN A 416 -18.57 2.82 -26.94
N LEU A 417 -19.33 1.96 -26.25
CA LEU A 417 -19.70 0.63 -26.76
C LEU A 417 -20.91 0.68 -27.68
N SER A 418 -21.76 1.72 -27.57
CA SER A 418 -22.99 1.87 -28.34
C SER A 418 -22.78 2.55 -29.68
N ASP A 419 -21.72 3.38 -29.76
CA ASP A 419 -21.25 4.05 -30.98
C ASP A 419 -20.34 3.08 -31.79
#